data_c91c178758e1df408881ea51e742921d
#
_entry.id   c91c178758e1df408881ea51e742921d
#
_cell.length_a   1.000
_cell.length_b   1.000
_cell.length_c   1.000
_cell.angle_alpha   90.00
_cell.angle_beta   90.00
_cell.angle_gamma   90.00
#
_symmetry.space_group_name_H-M   'P 1'
#
loop_
_entity.id
_entity.type
_entity.pdbx_description
1 polymer ?
#
loop_
_entity_poly.entity_id
_entity_poly.type
_entity_poly.pdbx_seq_one_letter_code
_entity_poly.pdbx_strand_id
1 'polypeptide(L)'
;MALRIGVSFVRLNSLRHAARLLSTHTRPEVFNNGGSISDFPGARAPYVTEMKFLNENSYDLIPIYRVMDKNGDIIDSREDPNIDKDTLLHMYKTMVQLSQMDKILYESQRQGRISFYMTNYGEEGIHVGSASALSHRDLVFAQYREVGVFLYRGMTITELVNQCYGNYEDPGKGRQMPVHYGSKQHNIVTISSPLATQMPQAVGAAYALKRVPNNDRCVICYFGDGAASEGDAHAAFNFAATLDCPVIMMCRNNGYAISTPTSEQYRGDGVASRGPALGIRTVRVDGTDALAVHNAVRRARELALDNKPVLIEAMSYRVGHHSTSDDSTAYRPVEEIQKWTKEESPIQKLRLYLERKGFWDADAEKQCVKEARDTVVRTMQEAEKKKRPHWKEMLEDVYYDMPPSLQKQMNQMEKHLEKHSEHYPLSQYQHE
;
A
#
# COMPACT_ATOMS: atom_id res chain seq x y z
N MET A 1 -28.28 -32.84 23.26
CA MET A 1 -27.82 -33.19 21.88
C MET A 1 -26.79 -32.17 21.36
N ALA A 2 -25.79 -31.84 22.17
CA ALA A 2 -24.83 -30.76 21.88
C ALA A 2 -23.36 -31.11 22.23
N LEU A 3 -22.97 -32.41 22.24
CA LEU A 3 -21.61 -32.80 22.66
C LEU A 3 -20.88 -33.74 21.66
N ARG A 4 -21.23 -33.71 20.36
CA ARG A 4 -20.54 -34.54 19.33
C ARG A 4 -19.84 -33.79 18.21
N ILE A 5 -19.80 -32.47 18.21
CA ILE A 5 -19.18 -31.67 17.13
C ILE A 5 -17.74 -31.23 17.46
N GLY A 6 -17.30 -31.26 18.72
CA GLY A 6 -15.98 -30.76 19.14
C GLY A 6 -14.78 -31.67 18.82
N VAL A 7 -14.96 -32.97 18.66
CA VAL A 7 -13.83 -33.93 18.56
C VAL A 7 -13.30 -34.08 17.12
N SER A 8 -14.11 -33.80 16.11
CA SER A 8 -13.70 -33.93 14.70
C SER A 8 -12.77 -32.80 14.21
N PHE A 9 -12.91 -31.60 14.76
CA PHE A 9 -12.14 -30.43 14.31
C PHE A 9 -10.68 -30.43 14.76
N VAL A 10 -10.39 -30.96 15.96
CA VAL A 10 -9.03 -31.03 16.50
C VAL A 10 -8.20 -32.09 15.77
N ARG A 11 -8.81 -33.20 15.35
CA ARG A 11 -8.10 -34.29 14.59
C ARG A 11 -7.77 -33.91 13.16
N LEU A 12 -8.61 -33.11 12.47
CA LEU A 12 -8.31 -32.68 11.10
C LEU A 12 -7.18 -31.63 11.05
N ASN A 13 -7.09 -30.76 12.05
CA ASN A 13 -6.00 -29.78 12.12
C ASN A 13 -4.66 -30.42 12.49
N SER A 14 -4.64 -31.47 13.33
CA SER A 14 -3.40 -32.20 13.65
C SER A 14 -2.86 -32.98 12.46
N LEU A 15 -3.72 -33.55 11.61
CA LEU A 15 -3.32 -34.26 10.39
C LEU A 15 -2.80 -33.28 9.30
N ARG A 16 -3.39 -32.10 9.16
CA ARG A 16 -2.88 -31.07 8.26
C ARG A 16 -1.55 -30.48 8.73
N HIS A 17 -1.35 -30.37 10.04
CA HIS A 17 -0.08 -29.92 10.62
C HIS A 17 1.02 -30.98 10.43
N ALA A 18 0.69 -32.27 10.60
CA ALA A 18 1.60 -33.37 10.33
C ALA A 18 1.95 -33.50 8.83
N ALA A 19 0.99 -33.30 7.93
CA ALA A 19 1.22 -33.30 6.48
C ALA A 19 2.09 -32.11 6.01
N ARG A 20 2.04 -30.96 6.69
CA ARG A 20 2.94 -29.81 6.41
C ARG A 20 4.41 -30.13 6.77
N LEU A 21 4.65 -30.95 7.78
CA LEU A 21 6.01 -31.38 8.17
C LEU A 21 6.61 -32.41 7.19
N LEU A 22 5.80 -32.98 6.29
CA LEU A 22 6.22 -33.98 5.30
C LEU A 22 6.45 -33.41 3.88
N SER A 23 6.25 -32.10 3.67
CA SER A 23 6.61 -31.45 2.41
C SER A 23 8.13 -31.45 2.27
N THR A 24 8.65 -32.37 1.48
CA THR A 24 10.06 -32.46 1.07
C THR A 24 10.40 -31.29 0.17
N HIS A 25 10.66 -30.13 0.75
CA HIS A 25 11.41 -29.10 0.04
C HIS A 25 12.88 -29.50 0.09
N THR A 26 13.43 -29.90 -1.04
CA THR A 26 14.87 -29.98 -1.24
C THR A 26 15.45 -28.59 -0.98
N ARG A 27 15.99 -28.38 0.21
CA ARG A 27 16.80 -27.20 0.54
C ARG A 27 18.12 -27.29 -0.23
N PRO A 28 18.69 -26.17 -0.69
CA PRO A 28 20.02 -26.19 -1.31
C PRO A 28 21.05 -26.86 -0.39
N GLU A 29 22.02 -27.54 -0.98
CA GLU A 29 23.04 -28.40 -0.35
C GLU A 29 24.04 -27.69 0.56
N VAL A 30 23.65 -26.72 1.36
CA VAL A 30 24.58 -25.97 2.25
C VAL A 30 25.09 -26.85 3.43
N PHE A 31 24.49 -28.02 3.71
CA PHE A 31 24.81 -28.86 4.85
C PHE A 31 24.83 -30.37 4.53
N ASN A 32 25.41 -30.78 3.42
CA ASN A 32 25.47 -32.20 3.06
C ASN A 32 26.70 -32.90 3.69
N ASN A 33 26.67 -33.09 5.00
CA ASN A 33 27.70 -33.87 5.69
C ASN A 33 27.15 -35.18 6.29
N GLY A 34 26.27 -35.91 5.59
CA GLY A 34 25.95 -37.31 5.93
C GLY A 34 25.45 -37.60 7.36
N GLY A 35 25.11 -36.58 8.14
CA GLY A 35 24.63 -36.70 9.51
C GLY A 35 23.16 -37.14 9.58
N SER A 36 22.78 -37.82 10.66
CA SER A 36 21.39 -38.15 10.96
C SER A 36 20.54 -36.90 11.08
N ILE A 37 19.31 -36.97 10.58
CA ILE A 37 18.34 -35.85 10.68
C ILE A 37 17.72 -35.84 12.08
N SER A 38 17.62 -34.65 12.68
CA SER A 38 17.01 -34.45 13.99
C SER A 38 15.49 -34.67 13.94
N ASP A 39 14.92 -35.07 15.06
CA ASP A 39 13.48 -35.27 15.22
C ASP A 39 12.89 -34.33 16.30
N PHE A 40 13.48 -33.16 16.50
CA PHE A 40 12.95 -32.16 17.41
C PHE A 40 11.61 -31.61 16.90
N PRO A 41 10.59 -31.46 17.76
CA PRO A 41 9.40 -30.72 17.39
C PRO A 41 9.75 -29.31 16.89
N GLY A 42 9.40 -29.01 15.65
CA GLY A 42 9.66 -27.69 15.04
C GLY A 42 10.99 -27.54 14.29
N ALA A 43 11.93 -28.49 14.39
CA ALA A 43 13.21 -28.40 13.67
C ALA A 43 13.68 -29.77 13.16
N ARG A 44 13.41 -30.07 11.89
CA ARG A 44 14.02 -31.20 11.18
C ARG A 44 15.23 -30.73 10.40
N ALA A 45 16.42 -30.94 10.95
CA ALA A 45 17.67 -30.46 10.38
C ALA A 45 18.78 -31.52 10.59
N PRO A 46 19.82 -31.58 9.74
CA PRO A 46 20.96 -32.48 9.96
C PRO A 46 21.71 -32.07 11.22
N TYR A 47 22.22 -33.08 11.99
CA TYR A 47 23.19 -32.85 13.03
C TYR A 47 24.55 -32.54 12.41
N VAL A 48 25.24 -31.54 12.99
CA VAL A 48 26.62 -31.20 12.63
C VAL A 48 27.50 -31.26 13.86
N THR A 49 28.77 -31.63 13.70
CA THR A 49 29.74 -31.71 14.81
C THR A 49 30.61 -30.45 14.90
N GLU A 50 30.64 -29.65 13.83
CA GLU A 50 31.35 -28.39 13.81
C GLU A 50 30.34 -27.22 13.99
N MET A 51 30.60 -26.35 14.96
CA MET A 51 29.75 -25.17 15.22
C MET A 51 30.06 -24.07 14.19
N LYS A 52 29.01 -23.59 13.51
CA LYS A 52 29.11 -22.48 12.57
C LYS A 52 28.02 -21.46 12.87
N PHE A 53 28.42 -20.20 13.03
CA PHE A 53 27.47 -19.09 13.10
C PHE A 53 27.08 -18.64 11.70
N LEU A 54 25.77 -18.52 11.46
CA LEU A 54 25.23 -17.92 10.25
C LEU A 54 25.15 -16.41 10.42
N ASN A 55 25.40 -15.67 9.36
CA ASN A 55 25.28 -14.21 9.32
C ASN A 55 24.59 -13.78 8.02
N GLU A 56 24.47 -12.49 7.77
CA GLU A 56 23.81 -11.92 6.59
C GLU A 56 24.40 -12.40 5.25
N ASN A 57 25.67 -12.78 5.23
CA ASN A 57 26.37 -13.27 4.04
C ASN A 57 26.28 -14.80 3.84
N SER A 58 25.56 -15.49 4.72
CA SER A 58 25.40 -16.96 4.66
C SER A 58 24.31 -17.41 3.67
N TYR A 59 23.58 -16.49 3.07
CA TYR A 59 22.48 -16.73 2.15
C TYR A 59 22.63 -15.86 0.92
N ASP A 60 22.17 -16.37 -0.22
CA ASP A 60 22.09 -15.57 -1.44
C ASP A 60 21.04 -14.44 -1.31
N LEU A 61 21.33 -13.30 -1.91
CA LEU A 61 20.37 -12.18 -1.97
C LEU A 61 19.15 -12.55 -2.81
N ILE A 62 17.97 -12.14 -2.37
CA ILE A 62 16.74 -12.29 -3.15
C ILE A 62 16.83 -11.37 -4.38
N PRO A 63 16.77 -11.92 -5.61
CA PRO A 63 16.91 -11.13 -6.83
C PRO A 63 15.74 -10.18 -7.04
N ILE A 64 15.97 -9.11 -7.80
CA ILE A 64 14.94 -8.14 -8.19
C ILE A 64 14.37 -8.55 -9.56
N TYR A 65 13.08 -8.92 -9.59
CA TYR A 65 12.35 -9.22 -10.81
C TYR A 65 12.01 -7.94 -11.57
N ARG A 66 12.24 -7.92 -12.87
CA ARG A 66 11.82 -6.84 -13.75
C ARG A 66 11.46 -7.37 -15.15
N VAL A 67 10.64 -6.62 -15.87
CA VAL A 67 10.15 -6.93 -17.22
C VAL A 67 10.73 -5.96 -18.25
N MET A 68 10.83 -4.68 -17.89
CA MET A 68 11.38 -3.63 -18.75
C MET A 68 12.76 -3.18 -18.27
N ASP A 69 13.59 -2.75 -19.21
CA ASP A 69 14.78 -1.98 -18.90
C ASP A 69 14.44 -0.49 -18.64
N LYS A 70 15.46 0.34 -18.37
CA LYS A 70 15.28 1.78 -18.11
C LYS A 70 14.71 2.55 -19.31
N ASN A 71 14.81 2.02 -20.52
CA ASN A 71 14.28 2.63 -21.73
C ASN A 71 12.86 2.15 -22.04
N GLY A 72 12.27 1.27 -21.23
CA GLY A 72 10.96 0.65 -21.48
C GLY A 72 10.98 -0.46 -22.52
N ASP A 73 12.16 -1.05 -22.81
CA ASP A 73 12.28 -2.22 -23.66
C ASP A 73 12.01 -3.50 -22.87
N ILE A 74 11.19 -4.40 -23.43
CA ILE A 74 10.95 -5.71 -22.84
C ILE A 74 12.23 -6.55 -22.90
N ILE A 75 12.69 -7.03 -21.74
CA ILE A 75 13.93 -7.81 -21.61
C ILE A 75 13.70 -9.26 -22.07
N ASP A 76 12.59 -9.86 -21.65
CA ASP A 76 12.19 -11.22 -22.04
C ASP A 76 10.72 -11.18 -22.47
N SER A 77 10.48 -11.46 -23.75
CA SER A 77 9.13 -11.43 -24.33
C SER A 77 8.15 -12.43 -23.69
N ARG A 78 8.64 -13.47 -23.02
CA ARG A 78 7.81 -14.43 -22.27
C ARG A 78 7.20 -13.83 -21.01
N GLU A 79 7.83 -12.81 -20.45
CA GLU A 79 7.38 -12.09 -19.26
C GLU A 79 6.58 -10.81 -19.57
N ASP A 80 6.46 -10.42 -20.86
CA ASP A 80 5.52 -9.35 -21.27
C ASP A 80 4.09 -9.77 -20.88
N PRO A 81 3.40 -9.05 -19.97
CA PRO A 81 2.04 -9.41 -19.57
C PRO A 81 1.00 -9.29 -20.69
N ASN A 82 1.35 -8.68 -21.80
CA ASN A 82 0.47 -8.43 -22.94
C ASN A 82 -0.87 -7.78 -22.54
N ILE A 83 -0.79 -6.78 -21.67
CA ILE A 83 -1.93 -6.01 -21.21
C ILE A 83 -2.57 -5.30 -22.41
N ASP A 84 -3.90 -5.28 -22.47
CA ASP A 84 -4.64 -4.58 -23.53
C ASP A 84 -4.37 -3.07 -23.53
N LYS A 85 -4.58 -2.45 -24.70
CA LYS A 85 -4.30 -1.04 -24.93
C LYS A 85 -5.06 -0.12 -23.94
N ASP A 86 -6.32 -0.40 -23.69
CA ASP A 86 -7.15 0.49 -22.86
C ASP A 86 -6.72 0.46 -21.41
N THR A 87 -6.37 -0.72 -20.89
CA THR A 87 -5.79 -0.90 -19.55
C THR A 87 -4.44 -0.20 -19.44
N LEU A 88 -3.53 -0.36 -20.43
CA LEU A 88 -2.25 0.33 -20.45
C LEU A 88 -2.39 1.86 -20.47
N LEU A 89 -3.31 2.38 -21.29
CA LEU A 89 -3.59 3.81 -21.34
C LEU A 89 -4.20 4.31 -20.03
N HIS A 90 -5.06 3.52 -19.38
CA HIS A 90 -5.60 3.84 -18.07
C HIS A 90 -4.51 3.91 -16.99
N MET A 91 -3.59 2.92 -16.97
CA MET A 91 -2.42 2.95 -16.09
C MET A 91 -1.62 4.25 -16.27
N TYR A 92 -1.26 4.56 -17.51
CA TYR A 92 -0.43 5.72 -17.83
C TYR A 92 -1.12 7.05 -17.48
N LYS A 93 -2.37 7.23 -17.92
CA LYS A 93 -3.15 8.44 -17.60
C LYS A 93 -3.33 8.64 -16.09
N THR A 94 -3.50 7.56 -15.35
CA THR A 94 -3.56 7.61 -13.87
C THR A 94 -2.25 8.14 -13.27
N MET A 95 -1.08 7.69 -13.78
CA MET A 95 0.21 8.20 -13.31
C MET A 95 0.38 9.69 -13.61
N VAL A 96 -0.03 10.13 -14.82
CA VAL A 96 0.01 11.56 -15.21
C VAL A 96 -0.92 12.38 -14.33
N GLN A 97 -2.15 11.93 -14.10
CA GLN A 97 -3.12 12.60 -13.21
C GLN A 97 -2.58 12.74 -11.79
N LEU A 98 -2.01 11.67 -11.24
CA LEU A 98 -1.38 11.66 -9.92
C LEU A 98 -0.26 12.68 -9.83
N SER A 99 0.66 12.68 -10.81
CA SER A 99 1.78 13.61 -10.86
C SER A 99 1.34 15.08 -10.92
N GLN A 100 0.32 15.40 -11.72
CA GLN A 100 -0.23 16.75 -11.79
C GLN A 100 -0.96 17.14 -10.49
N MET A 101 -1.69 16.22 -9.88
CA MET A 101 -2.35 16.46 -8.59
C MET A 101 -1.35 16.69 -7.47
N ASP A 102 -0.31 15.87 -7.38
CA ASP A 102 0.76 16.01 -6.40
C ASP A 102 1.41 17.38 -6.47
N LYS A 103 1.76 17.82 -7.70
CA LYS A 103 2.37 19.12 -7.92
C LYS A 103 1.48 20.28 -7.44
N ILE A 104 0.21 20.25 -7.80
CA ILE A 104 -0.71 21.35 -7.51
C ILE A 104 -1.09 21.38 -6.03
N LEU A 105 -1.37 20.23 -5.41
CA LEU A 105 -1.74 20.17 -4.00
C LEU A 105 -0.55 20.42 -3.07
N TYR A 106 0.68 20.04 -3.47
CA TYR A 106 1.88 20.42 -2.76
C TYR A 106 2.03 21.96 -2.71
N GLU A 107 1.88 22.63 -3.84
CA GLU A 107 1.92 24.08 -3.92
C GLU A 107 0.76 24.74 -3.14
N SER A 108 -0.44 24.15 -3.18
CA SER A 108 -1.59 24.60 -2.38
C SER A 108 -1.28 24.59 -0.88
N GLN A 109 -0.60 23.55 -0.41
CA GLN A 109 -0.16 23.49 0.98
C GLN A 109 0.88 24.57 1.30
N ARG A 110 1.87 24.77 0.41
CA ARG A 110 2.87 25.82 0.58
C ARG A 110 2.26 27.25 0.64
N GLN A 111 1.09 27.42 0.02
CA GLN A 111 0.29 28.64 0.09
C GLN A 111 -0.66 28.69 1.30
N GLY A 112 -0.68 27.66 2.15
CA GLY A 112 -1.54 27.58 3.33
C GLY A 112 -3.02 27.29 3.02
N ARG A 113 -3.36 26.85 1.80
CA ARG A 113 -4.75 26.58 1.38
C ARG A 113 -5.26 25.22 1.90
N ILE A 114 -4.36 24.27 2.09
CA ILE A 114 -4.60 23.00 2.81
C ILE A 114 -3.55 22.83 3.90
N SER A 115 -3.85 22.05 4.93
CA SER A 115 -2.99 21.95 6.11
C SER A 115 -1.76 21.07 5.93
N PHE A 116 -1.83 20.04 5.06
CA PHE A 116 -0.80 19.04 4.89
C PHE A 116 -0.91 18.37 3.52
N TYR A 117 0.22 17.90 2.96
CA TYR A 117 0.23 17.06 1.76
C TYR A 117 1.47 16.16 1.70
N MET A 118 1.35 15.05 0.99
CA MET A 118 2.44 14.12 0.68
C MET A 118 2.38 13.71 -0.78
N THR A 119 3.49 13.86 -1.49
CA THR A 119 3.59 13.47 -2.90
C THR A 119 3.91 11.99 -3.07
N ASN A 120 3.61 11.43 -4.23
CA ASN A 120 3.81 10.03 -4.58
C ASN A 120 4.97 9.81 -5.57
N TYR A 121 5.77 10.85 -5.83
CA TYR A 121 6.82 10.83 -6.85
C TYR A 121 7.82 9.69 -6.67
N GLY A 122 8.00 8.91 -7.76
CA GLY A 122 8.88 7.75 -7.84
C GLY A 122 8.24 6.41 -7.50
N GLU A 123 7.00 6.41 -6.99
CA GLU A 123 6.28 5.20 -6.59
C GLU A 123 5.06 4.89 -7.49
N GLU A 124 4.83 5.67 -8.54
CA GLU A 124 3.66 5.56 -9.42
C GLU A 124 3.58 4.21 -10.12
N GLY A 125 4.73 3.57 -10.42
CA GLY A 125 4.80 2.24 -11.02
C GLY A 125 4.22 1.16 -10.11
N ILE A 126 4.51 1.25 -8.80
CA ILE A 126 3.94 0.35 -7.79
C ILE A 126 2.42 0.50 -7.73
N HIS A 127 1.92 1.74 -7.76
CA HIS A 127 0.50 2.03 -7.62
C HIS A 127 -0.32 1.43 -8.76
N VAL A 128 -0.02 1.82 -10.00
CA VAL A 128 -0.83 1.38 -11.14
C VAL A 128 -0.56 -0.07 -11.51
N GLY A 129 0.69 -0.54 -11.36
CA GLY A 129 1.05 -1.93 -11.61
C GLY A 129 0.29 -2.88 -10.67
N SER A 130 0.28 -2.58 -9.36
CA SER A 130 -0.45 -3.40 -8.40
C SER A 130 -1.97 -3.31 -8.58
N ALA A 131 -2.51 -2.10 -8.75
CA ALA A 131 -3.95 -1.89 -8.87
C ALA A 131 -4.53 -2.55 -10.13
N SER A 132 -3.79 -2.56 -11.25
CA SER A 132 -4.21 -3.19 -12.50
C SER A 132 -4.30 -4.72 -12.46
N ALA A 133 -3.65 -5.34 -11.48
CA ALA A 133 -3.65 -6.80 -11.27
C ALA A 133 -4.71 -7.27 -10.24
N LEU A 134 -5.38 -6.35 -9.58
CA LEU A 134 -6.38 -6.63 -8.55
C LEU A 134 -7.80 -6.59 -9.11
N SER A 135 -8.70 -7.35 -8.49
CA SER A 135 -10.14 -7.17 -8.69
C SER A 135 -10.64 -5.92 -7.93
N HIS A 136 -11.62 -5.21 -8.48
CA HIS A 136 -12.31 -4.14 -7.75
C HIS A 136 -12.95 -4.61 -6.43
N ARG A 137 -13.20 -5.91 -6.28
CA ARG A 137 -13.75 -6.53 -5.07
C ARG A 137 -12.71 -6.83 -4.00
N ASP A 138 -11.40 -6.85 -4.35
CA ASP A 138 -10.32 -7.05 -3.39
C ASP A 138 -10.25 -5.86 -2.44
N LEU A 139 -9.95 -6.13 -1.16
CA LEU A 139 -9.91 -5.11 -0.13
C LEU A 139 -8.51 -4.51 -0.02
N VAL A 140 -8.44 -3.19 0.00
CA VAL A 140 -7.18 -2.44 0.05
C VAL A 140 -7.00 -1.82 1.43
N PHE A 141 -5.89 -2.16 2.08
CA PHE A 141 -5.35 -1.44 3.23
C PHE A 141 -4.12 -0.67 2.77
N ALA A 142 -4.12 0.62 2.98
CA ALA A 142 -3.05 1.50 2.54
C ALA A 142 -2.40 2.23 3.72
N GLN A 143 -1.26 2.84 3.48
CA GLN A 143 -0.60 3.71 4.43
C GLN A 143 -1.04 5.16 4.16
N TYR A 144 -0.32 5.94 3.39
CA TYR A 144 -0.68 7.31 3.00
C TYR A 144 -0.12 7.69 1.62
N ARG A 145 0.70 6.83 1.02
CA ARG A 145 1.39 7.12 -0.25
C ARG A 145 0.96 6.15 -1.36
N GLU A 146 -0.33 5.84 -1.41
CA GLU A 146 -0.91 4.92 -2.41
C GLU A 146 -2.03 5.56 -3.22
N VAL A 147 -2.00 6.88 -3.39
CA VAL A 147 -3.10 7.62 -4.05
C VAL A 147 -3.32 7.17 -5.49
N GLY A 148 -2.26 6.77 -6.20
CA GLY A 148 -2.39 6.19 -7.54
C GLY A 148 -3.19 4.89 -7.58
N VAL A 149 -3.18 4.09 -6.51
CA VAL A 149 -4.04 2.91 -6.37
C VAL A 149 -5.51 3.32 -6.30
N PHE A 150 -5.81 4.38 -5.55
CA PHE A 150 -7.18 4.86 -5.37
C PHE A 150 -7.74 5.46 -6.65
N LEU A 151 -6.95 6.30 -7.35
CA LEU A 151 -7.29 6.85 -8.66
C LEU A 151 -7.55 5.72 -9.68
N TYR A 152 -6.65 4.73 -9.76
CA TYR A 152 -6.82 3.61 -10.68
C TYR A 152 -8.09 2.81 -10.40
N ARG A 153 -8.48 2.68 -9.14
CA ARG A 153 -9.70 1.99 -8.71
C ARG A 153 -10.98 2.81 -8.87
N GLY A 154 -10.89 4.05 -9.34
CA GLY A 154 -12.03 4.89 -9.68
C GLY A 154 -12.38 5.98 -8.67
N MET A 155 -11.61 6.18 -7.59
CA MET A 155 -11.75 7.41 -6.81
C MET A 155 -11.43 8.61 -7.70
N THR A 156 -12.26 9.62 -7.65
CA THR A 156 -12.12 10.81 -8.49
C THR A 156 -11.17 11.84 -7.87
N ILE A 157 -10.59 12.68 -8.71
CA ILE A 157 -9.82 13.86 -8.25
C ILE A 157 -10.69 14.72 -7.29
N THR A 158 -12.00 14.81 -7.55
CA THR A 158 -12.92 15.57 -6.70
C THR A 158 -13.02 15.01 -5.29
N GLU A 159 -13.16 13.70 -5.13
CA GLU A 159 -13.19 13.05 -3.81
C GLU A 159 -11.88 13.26 -3.04
N LEU A 160 -10.73 13.10 -3.73
CA LEU A 160 -9.42 13.26 -3.13
C LEU A 160 -9.16 14.71 -2.70
N VAL A 161 -9.53 15.67 -3.53
CA VAL A 161 -9.35 17.10 -3.23
C VAL A 161 -10.31 17.55 -2.12
N ASN A 162 -11.59 17.13 -2.15
CA ASN A 162 -12.54 17.44 -1.07
C ASN A 162 -12.05 16.96 0.29
N GLN A 163 -11.44 15.78 0.35
CA GLN A 163 -10.85 15.25 1.58
C GLN A 163 -9.68 16.13 2.05
N CYS A 164 -8.79 16.58 1.15
CA CYS A 164 -7.69 17.47 1.51
C CYS A 164 -8.15 18.83 2.04
N TYR A 165 -9.30 19.33 1.55
CA TYR A 165 -9.93 20.57 2.04
C TYR A 165 -10.80 20.34 3.28
N GLY A 166 -11.16 19.09 3.60
CA GLY A 166 -12.04 18.75 4.72
C GLY A 166 -13.41 19.41 4.63
N ASN A 167 -13.94 19.56 3.41
CA ASN A 167 -15.22 20.19 3.18
C ASN A 167 -16.40 19.20 3.36
N TYR A 168 -17.63 19.66 3.28
CA TYR A 168 -18.83 18.85 3.57
C TYR A 168 -19.06 17.70 2.58
N GLU A 169 -18.42 17.71 1.42
CA GLU A 169 -18.47 16.60 0.46
C GLU A 169 -17.37 15.54 0.71
N ASP A 170 -16.47 15.77 1.67
CA ASP A 170 -15.56 14.71 2.12
C ASP A 170 -16.35 13.61 2.81
N PRO A 171 -16.32 12.35 2.33
CA PRO A 171 -16.98 11.23 3.01
C PRO A 171 -16.52 11.05 4.46
N GLY A 172 -15.29 11.48 4.78
CA GLY A 172 -14.72 11.50 6.12
C GLY A 172 -15.21 12.66 6.99
N LYS A 173 -16.04 13.56 6.43
CA LYS A 173 -16.61 14.73 7.13
C LYS A 173 -15.56 15.62 7.79
N GLY A 174 -14.38 15.75 7.15
CA GLY A 174 -13.28 16.55 7.67
C GLY A 174 -12.59 16.03 8.92
N ARG A 175 -12.86 14.79 9.35
CA ARG A 175 -12.28 14.19 10.57
C ARG A 175 -10.86 13.69 10.42
N GLN A 176 -10.43 13.45 9.19
CA GLN A 176 -9.10 12.94 8.86
C GLN A 176 -8.18 14.07 8.37
N MET A 177 -6.88 13.93 8.62
CA MET A 177 -5.87 14.78 7.97
C MET A 177 -5.93 14.60 6.44
N PRO A 178 -5.46 15.60 5.64
CA PRO A 178 -5.24 15.40 4.22
C PRO A 178 -4.44 14.12 3.93
N VAL A 179 -4.72 13.48 2.81
CA VAL A 179 -4.16 12.20 2.32
C VAL A 179 -4.53 10.95 3.14
N HIS A 180 -5.46 11.06 4.10
CA HIS A 180 -5.98 9.92 4.86
C HIS A 180 -7.34 9.47 4.30
N TYR A 181 -7.30 8.95 3.09
CA TYR A 181 -8.48 8.56 2.33
C TYR A 181 -9.10 7.24 2.81
N GLY A 182 -10.37 7.06 2.49
CA GLY A 182 -11.08 5.81 2.65
C GLY A 182 -12.33 5.81 1.79
N SER A 183 -12.71 4.67 1.22
CA SER A 183 -13.91 4.56 0.39
C SER A 183 -14.48 3.15 0.43
N LYS A 184 -15.68 3.02 1.00
CA LYS A 184 -16.41 1.75 0.99
C LYS A 184 -16.78 1.33 -0.44
N GLN A 185 -17.13 2.29 -1.30
CA GLN A 185 -17.47 2.06 -2.69
C GLN A 185 -16.34 1.41 -3.47
N HIS A 186 -15.09 1.84 -3.21
CA HIS A 186 -13.90 1.36 -3.90
C HIS A 186 -13.14 0.26 -3.13
N ASN A 187 -13.74 -0.27 -2.04
CA ASN A 187 -13.09 -1.27 -1.17
C ASN A 187 -11.73 -0.80 -0.62
N ILE A 188 -11.62 0.45 -0.22
CA ILE A 188 -10.45 1.07 0.37
C ILE A 188 -10.75 1.36 1.84
N VAL A 189 -10.00 0.72 2.74
CA VAL A 189 -10.12 0.96 4.19
C VAL A 189 -9.50 2.31 4.53
N THR A 190 -10.17 3.07 5.40
CA THR A 190 -9.69 4.40 5.82
C THR A 190 -8.28 4.31 6.40
N ILE A 191 -7.40 5.16 5.90
CA ILE A 191 -5.99 5.23 6.31
C ILE A 191 -5.89 5.69 7.76
N SER A 192 -4.98 5.05 8.50
CA SER A 192 -4.58 5.42 9.86
C SER A 192 -3.18 6.04 9.84
N SER A 193 -2.97 7.12 10.60
CA SER A 193 -1.66 7.79 10.69
C SER A 193 -0.56 6.94 11.36
N PRO A 194 -0.82 6.19 12.46
CA PRO A 194 0.18 5.30 13.05
C PRO A 194 0.64 4.23 12.06
N LEU A 195 1.95 4.05 11.95
CA LEU A 195 2.56 3.11 11.01
C LEU A 195 2.28 1.65 11.39
N ALA A 196 2.19 0.80 10.40
CA ALA A 196 2.02 -0.65 10.48
C ALA A 196 0.70 -1.14 11.12
N THR A 197 -0.10 -0.29 11.79
CA THR A 197 -1.34 -0.73 12.45
C THR A 197 -2.35 -1.35 11.49
N GLN A 198 -2.34 -0.95 10.21
CA GLN A 198 -3.17 -1.54 9.17
C GLN A 198 -2.79 -3.00 8.83
N MET A 199 -1.56 -3.42 9.12
CA MET A 199 -1.07 -4.75 8.72
C MET A 199 -1.78 -5.89 9.48
N PRO A 200 -1.86 -5.91 10.82
CA PRO A 200 -2.65 -6.93 11.53
C PRO A 200 -4.16 -6.82 11.22
N GLN A 201 -4.68 -5.62 10.97
CA GLN A 201 -6.07 -5.43 10.55
C GLN A 201 -6.34 -6.07 9.18
N ALA A 202 -5.42 -5.92 8.22
CA ALA A 202 -5.50 -6.55 6.90
C ALA A 202 -5.49 -8.08 7.00
N VAL A 203 -4.66 -8.64 7.89
CA VAL A 203 -4.63 -10.07 8.17
C VAL A 203 -5.95 -10.55 8.78
N GLY A 204 -6.50 -9.79 9.72
CA GLY A 204 -7.81 -10.08 10.32
C GLY A 204 -8.94 -10.07 9.27
N ALA A 205 -8.94 -9.08 8.38
CA ALA A 205 -9.88 -9.00 7.26
C ALA A 205 -9.72 -10.18 6.29
N ALA A 206 -8.47 -10.53 5.94
CA ALA A 206 -8.18 -11.69 5.09
C ALA A 206 -8.63 -13.01 5.75
N TYR A 207 -8.40 -13.16 7.05
CA TYR A 207 -8.90 -14.30 7.79
C TYR A 207 -10.43 -14.40 7.75
N ALA A 208 -11.13 -13.27 7.87
CA ALA A 208 -12.59 -13.24 7.72
C ALA A 208 -13.03 -13.64 6.31
N LEU A 209 -12.38 -13.13 5.25
CA LEU A 209 -12.66 -13.53 3.87
C LEU A 209 -12.43 -15.02 3.63
N LYS A 210 -11.37 -15.60 4.18
CA LYS A 210 -11.10 -17.05 4.11
C LYS A 210 -12.25 -17.91 4.61
N ARG A 211 -13.06 -17.41 5.54
CA ARG A 211 -14.19 -18.12 6.13
C ARG A 211 -15.47 -18.00 5.30
N VAL A 212 -15.50 -17.17 4.30
CA VAL A 212 -16.64 -17.03 3.37
C VAL A 212 -16.61 -18.18 2.37
N PRO A 213 -17.68 -18.95 2.22
CA PRO A 213 -17.75 -20.01 1.20
C PRO A 213 -17.56 -19.44 -0.21
N ASN A 214 -16.74 -20.11 -1.03
CA ASN A 214 -16.44 -19.71 -2.42
C ASN A 214 -15.92 -18.28 -2.55
N ASN A 215 -15.11 -17.83 -1.58
CA ASN A 215 -14.51 -16.51 -1.61
C ASN A 215 -13.55 -16.37 -2.82
N ASP A 216 -13.75 -15.33 -3.62
CA ASP A 216 -12.94 -14.96 -4.79
C ASP A 216 -12.17 -13.63 -4.58
N ARG A 217 -12.03 -13.20 -3.31
CA ARG A 217 -11.41 -11.94 -2.89
C ARG A 217 -10.16 -12.20 -2.06
N CYS A 218 -9.20 -11.33 -2.22
CA CYS A 218 -8.07 -11.25 -1.31
C CYS A 218 -7.97 -9.85 -0.68
N VAL A 219 -7.03 -9.70 0.23
CA VAL A 219 -6.64 -8.41 0.81
C VAL A 219 -5.27 -8.05 0.30
N ILE A 220 -5.06 -6.82 -0.12
CA ILE A 220 -3.72 -6.26 -0.30
C ILE A 220 -3.47 -5.22 0.80
N CYS A 221 -2.30 -5.28 1.41
CA CYS A 221 -1.87 -4.36 2.45
C CYS A 221 -0.56 -3.68 2.05
N TYR A 222 -0.62 -2.38 1.80
CA TYR A 222 0.55 -1.57 1.49
C TYR A 222 1.17 -1.02 2.77
N PHE A 223 2.51 -0.98 2.78
CA PHE A 223 3.31 -0.41 3.88
C PHE A 223 4.69 -0.02 3.36
N GLY A 224 5.36 0.91 4.05
CA GLY A 224 6.71 1.34 3.71
C GLY A 224 7.79 0.51 4.41
N ASP A 225 9.05 0.70 4.00
CA ASP A 225 10.23 0.10 4.63
C ASP A 225 10.34 0.46 6.12
N GLY A 226 10.03 1.71 6.50
CA GLY A 226 9.97 2.12 7.91
C GLY A 226 8.89 1.39 8.70
N ALA A 227 7.69 1.25 8.15
CA ALA A 227 6.61 0.50 8.78
C ALA A 227 6.96 -0.99 8.97
N ALA A 228 7.78 -1.56 8.09
CA ALA A 228 8.25 -2.93 8.22
C ALA A 228 9.10 -3.16 9.48
N SER A 229 9.64 -2.12 10.10
CA SER A 229 10.43 -2.21 11.34
C SER A 229 9.59 -2.18 12.61
N GLU A 230 8.27 -1.92 12.50
CA GLU A 230 7.35 -1.95 13.63
C GLU A 230 7.03 -3.37 14.10
N GLY A 231 6.71 -3.54 15.38
CA GLY A 231 6.32 -4.83 15.96
C GLY A 231 5.09 -5.44 15.30
N ASP A 232 4.11 -4.60 14.92
CA ASP A 232 2.89 -5.02 14.23
C ASP A 232 3.16 -5.69 12.88
N ALA A 233 4.23 -5.29 12.17
CA ALA A 233 4.63 -5.93 10.92
C ALA A 233 5.04 -7.40 11.15
N HIS A 234 5.86 -7.67 12.16
CA HIS A 234 6.29 -9.02 12.51
C HIS A 234 5.11 -9.89 12.95
N ALA A 235 4.23 -9.36 13.78
CA ALA A 235 3.01 -10.05 14.20
C ALA A 235 2.11 -10.37 13.01
N ALA A 236 1.86 -9.38 12.12
CA ALA A 236 1.03 -9.56 10.94
C ALA A 236 1.58 -10.64 9.99
N PHE A 237 2.87 -10.62 9.69
CA PHE A 237 3.50 -11.64 8.86
C PHE A 237 3.31 -13.05 9.46
N ASN A 238 3.58 -13.20 10.75
CA ASN A 238 3.44 -14.50 11.40
C ASN A 238 1.98 -14.99 11.43
N PHE A 239 1.02 -14.13 11.74
CA PHE A 239 -0.40 -14.48 11.68
C PHE A 239 -0.85 -14.81 10.25
N ALA A 240 -0.41 -14.03 9.24
CA ALA A 240 -0.73 -14.33 7.85
C ALA A 240 -0.27 -15.74 7.45
N ALA A 241 0.96 -16.11 7.84
CA ALA A 241 1.54 -17.42 7.55
C ALA A 241 0.84 -18.57 8.30
N THR A 242 0.70 -18.43 9.63
CA THR A 242 0.18 -19.52 10.49
C THR A 242 -1.31 -19.76 10.28
N LEU A 243 -2.07 -18.74 9.90
CA LEU A 243 -3.50 -18.83 9.62
C LEU A 243 -3.83 -19.04 8.13
N ASP A 244 -2.83 -19.11 7.24
CA ASP A 244 -3.03 -19.24 5.80
C ASP A 244 -4.02 -18.19 5.25
N CYS A 245 -3.73 -16.93 5.48
CA CYS A 245 -4.64 -15.85 5.10
C CYS A 245 -4.50 -15.47 3.61
N PRO A 246 -5.60 -15.19 2.90
CA PRO A 246 -5.58 -14.67 1.52
C PRO A 246 -5.15 -13.20 1.48
N VAL A 247 -3.88 -12.93 1.77
CA VAL A 247 -3.32 -11.57 1.87
C VAL A 247 -2.04 -11.41 1.06
N ILE A 248 -1.92 -10.28 0.40
CA ILE A 248 -0.72 -9.79 -0.26
C ILE A 248 -0.16 -8.66 0.61
N MET A 249 1.03 -8.85 1.16
CA MET A 249 1.79 -7.86 1.89
C MET A 249 2.71 -7.12 0.92
N MET A 250 2.38 -5.87 0.58
CA MET A 250 3.07 -5.07 -0.44
C MET A 250 3.95 -4.01 0.22
N CYS A 251 5.23 -4.30 0.39
CA CYS A 251 6.21 -3.34 0.87
C CYS A 251 6.64 -2.38 -0.25
N ARG A 252 6.47 -1.09 -0.04
CA ARG A 252 7.06 -0.04 -0.87
C ARG A 252 8.39 0.39 -0.24
N ASN A 253 9.48 -0.21 -0.71
CA ASN A 253 10.82 0.15 -0.24
C ASN A 253 11.37 1.28 -1.10
N ASN A 254 11.22 2.52 -0.62
CA ASN A 254 11.67 3.71 -1.31
C ASN A 254 13.01 4.25 -0.79
N GLY A 255 13.70 3.47 0.03
CA GLY A 255 15.04 3.75 0.54
C GLY A 255 15.11 4.55 1.83
N TYR A 256 13.99 5.17 2.26
CA TYR A 256 14.01 6.10 3.39
C TYR A 256 12.73 6.04 4.24
N ALA A 257 12.90 5.83 5.54
CA ALA A 257 11.88 6.09 6.55
C ALA A 257 12.05 7.54 7.07
N ILE A 258 11.33 8.49 6.46
CA ILE A 258 11.55 9.95 6.61
C ILE A 258 13.01 10.28 6.24
N SER A 259 13.88 10.48 7.23
CA SER A 259 15.30 10.78 7.06
C SER A 259 16.23 9.57 7.26
N THR A 260 15.72 8.45 7.79
CA THR A 260 16.52 7.26 8.08
C THR A 260 16.66 6.38 6.83
N PRO A 261 17.87 6.19 6.27
CA PRO A 261 18.08 5.32 5.13
C PRO A 261 17.92 3.85 5.54
N THR A 262 17.62 2.98 4.57
CA THR A 262 17.44 1.55 4.82
C THR A 262 18.66 0.87 5.44
N SER A 263 19.87 1.35 5.16
CA SER A 263 21.13 0.86 5.76
C SER A 263 21.20 1.05 7.29
N GLU A 264 20.41 1.97 7.84
CA GLU A 264 20.29 2.21 9.29
C GLU A 264 19.06 1.51 9.90
N GLN A 265 18.15 0.99 9.07
CA GLN A 265 16.94 0.32 9.54
C GLN A 265 17.11 -1.19 9.70
N TYR A 266 17.91 -1.85 8.86
CA TYR A 266 18.17 -3.29 8.92
C TYR A 266 19.54 -3.63 8.34
N ARG A 267 20.10 -4.78 8.79
CA ARG A 267 21.39 -5.30 8.34
C ARG A 267 21.27 -6.36 7.25
N GLY A 268 20.19 -7.14 7.27
CA GLY A 268 19.99 -8.26 6.34
C GLY A 268 19.49 -7.82 4.97
N ASP A 269 19.10 -8.80 4.15
CA ASP A 269 18.66 -8.62 2.77
C ASP A 269 17.23 -8.05 2.69
N GLY A 270 17.02 -6.84 3.14
CA GLY A 270 15.77 -6.10 3.00
C GLY A 270 14.58 -6.69 3.76
N VAL A 271 13.39 -6.25 3.37
CA VAL A 271 12.13 -6.73 3.94
C VAL A 271 11.76 -8.11 3.38
N ALA A 272 12.10 -8.38 2.12
CA ALA A 272 11.79 -9.65 1.45
C ALA A 272 12.36 -10.86 2.21
N SER A 273 13.55 -10.77 2.78
CA SER A 273 14.19 -11.87 3.52
C SER A 273 13.39 -12.37 4.73
N ARG A 274 12.50 -11.55 5.27
CA ARG A 274 11.62 -11.90 6.41
C ARG A 274 10.53 -12.90 6.03
N GLY A 275 10.09 -12.90 4.76
CA GLY A 275 9.02 -13.77 4.29
C GLY A 275 9.37 -15.26 4.34
N PRO A 276 10.46 -15.73 3.70
CA PRO A 276 10.89 -17.12 3.76
C PRO A 276 11.13 -17.62 5.19
N ALA A 277 11.69 -16.77 6.08
CA ALA A 277 11.91 -17.10 7.48
C ALA A 277 10.61 -17.44 8.22
N LEU A 278 9.50 -16.83 7.82
CA LEU A 278 8.16 -17.07 8.39
C LEU A 278 7.29 -18.01 7.54
N GLY A 279 7.82 -18.57 6.44
CA GLY A 279 7.08 -19.47 5.55
C GLY A 279 6.13 -18.75 4.58
N ILE A 280 6.34 -17.45 4.33
CA ILE A 280 5.58 -16.67 3.36
C ILE A 280 6.28 -16.71 1.99
N ARG A 281 5.52 -16.91 0.92
CA ARG A 281 6.06 -16.79 -0.45
C ARG A 281 6.45 -15.36 -0.72
N THR A 282 7.64 -15.18 -1.30
CA THR A 282 8.23 -13.85 -1.38
C THR A 282 8.81 -13.59 -2.76
N VAL A 283 8.67 -12.37 -3.22
CA VAL A 283 9.34 -11.83 -4.41
C VAL A 283 9.78 -10.41 -4.15
N ARG A 284 10.96 -10.05 -4.68
CA ARG A 284 11.41 -8.66 -4.79
C ARG A 284 11.23 -8.20 -6.24
N VAL A 285 10.69 -7.01 -6.44
CA VAL A 285 10.34 -6.49 -7.78
C VAL A 285 10.86 -5.07 -7.96
N ASP A 286 11.25 -4.72 -9.18
CA ASP A 286 11.50 -3.34 -9.57
C ASP A 286 10.18 -2.56 -9.55
N GLY A 287 9.99 -1.72 -8.53
CA GLY A 287 8.78 -0.92 -8.33
C GLY A 287 8.66 0.25 -9.32
N THR A 288 9.73 0.56 -10.06
CA THR A 288 9.70 1.57 -11.14
C THR A 288 9.18 0.97 -12.46
N ASP A 289 9.09 -0.36 -12.55
CA ASP A 289 8.57 -1.12 -13.67
C ASP A 289 7.12 -1.56 -13.40
N ALA A 290 6.16 -0.81 -13.93
CA ALA A 290 4.74 -1.08 -13.72
C ALA A 290 4.29 -2.46 -14.25
N LEU A 291 4.93 -2.99 -15.31
CA LEU A 291 4.63 -4.31 -15.86
C LEU A 291 5.15 -5.43 -14.96
N ALA A 292 6.33 -5.26 -14.39
CA ALA A 292 6.89 -6.21 -13.42
C ALA A 292 6.02 -6.26 -12.16
N VAL A 293 5.59 -5.11 -11.65
CA VAL A 293 4.67 -5.03 -10.49
C VAL A 293 3.34 -5.70 -10.83
N HIS A 294 2.78 -5.45 -12.02
CA HIS A 294 1.55 -6.12 -12.48
C HIS A 294 1.69 -7.65 -12.43
N ASN A 295 2.75 -8.19 -13.03
CA ASN A 295 3.00 -9.63 -13.06
C ASN A 295 3.14 -10.21 -11.64
N ALA A 296 3.91 -9.54 -10.78
CA ALA A 296 4.13 -9.99 -9.41
C ALA A 296 2.82 -10.02 -8.62
N VAL A 297 2.00 -8.96 -8.70
CA VAL A 297 0.72 -8.89 -7.97
C VAL A 297 -0.31 -9.85 -8.56
N ARG A 298 -0.39 -10.01 -9.88
CA ARG A 298 -1.29 -10.99 -10.51
C ARG A 298 -0.99 -12.40 -10.01
N ARG A 299 0.28 -12.82 -10.05
CA ARG A 299 0.70 -14.15 -9.53
C ARG A 299 0.50 -14.26 -8.01
N ALA A 300 0.73 -13.18 -7.26
CA ALA A 300 0.48 -13.14 -5.82
C ALA A 300 -1.01 -13.27 -5.50
N ARG A 301 -1.89 -12.65 -6.30
CA ARG A 301 -3.34 -12.76 -6.14
C ARG A 301 -3.82 -14.19 -6.36
N GLU A 302 -3.34 -14.88 -7.38
CA GLU A 302 -3.63 -16.29 -7.62
C GLU A 302 -3.25 -17.15 -6.38
N LEU A 303 -2.06 -16.94 -5.83
CA LEU A 303 -1.61 -17.62 -4.61
C LEU A 303 -2.45 -17.25 -3.39
N ALA A 304 -2.83 -15.98 -3.23
CA ALA A 304 -3.65 -15.53 -2.11
C ALA A 304 -5.05 -16.16 -2.16
N LEU A 305 -5.66 -16.29 -3.33
CA LEU A 305 -6.94 -16.97 -3.49
C LEU A 305 -6.88 -18.46 -3.09
N ASP A 306 -5.70 -19.08 -3.20
CA ASP A 306 -5.40 -20.41 -2.64
C ASP A 306 -5.09 -20.40 -1.14
N ASN A 307 -5.36 -19.30 -0.44
CA ASN A 307 -5.01 -19.08 0.98
C ASN A 307 -3.51 -19.19 1.27
N LYS A 308 -2.67 -18.71 0.35
CA LYS A 308 -1.22 -18.68 0.48
C LYS A 308 -0.78 -17.23 0.55
N PRO A 309 -0.42 -16.70 1.73
CA PRO A 309 0.02 -15.32 1.86
C PRO A 309 1.28 -15.07 1.04
N VAL A 310 1.40 -13.85 0.51
CA VAL A 310 2.56 -13.43 -0.28
C VAL A 310 3.12 -12.13 0.27
N LEU A 311 4.44 -12.03 0.31
CA LEU A 311 5.18 -10.80 0.57
C LEU A 311 5.84 -10.33 -0.73
N ILE A 312 5.56 -9.11 -1.13
CA ILE A 312 6.20 -8.43 -2.26
C ILE A 312 6.99 -7.26 -1.70
N GLU A 313 8.29 -7.19 -1.98
CA GLU A 313 9.10 -6.00 -1.73
C GLU A 313 9.34 -5.29 -3.05
N ALA A 314 8.67 -4.15 -3.27
CA ALA A 314 8.82 -3.33 -4.46
C ALA A 314 9.87 -2.25 -4.19
N MET A 315 10.99 -2.36 -4.90
CA MET A 315 12.11 -1.43 -4.81
C MET A 315 11.81 -0.17 -5.61
N SER A 316 11.91 0.98 -4.98
CA SER A 316 11.68 2.28 -5.61
C SER A 316 12.55 3.35 -4.94
N TYR A 317 12.32 4.60 -5.32
CA TYR A 317 12.99 5.73 -4.70
C TYR A 317 11.99 6.88 -4.48
N ARG A 318 11.94 7.42 -3.27
CA ARG A 318 11.14 8.61 -2.98
C ARG A 318 11.81 9.85 -3.55
N VAL A 319 11.34 10.31 -4.70
CA VAL A 319 11.90 11.50 -5.37
C VAL A 319 11.57 12.80 -4.62
N GLY A 320 10.34 12.93 -4.11
CA GLY A 320 9.89 14.09 -3.35
C GLY A 320 10.39 14.12 -1.89
N HIS A 321 10.11 15.20 -1.19
CA HIS A 321 10.22 15.25 0.27
C HIS A 321 9.30 14.22 0.92
N HIS A 322 9.54 13.86 2.18
CA HIS A 322 8.65 12.94 2.90
C HIS A 322 7.22 13.51 2.95
N SER A 323 7.10 14.78 3.29
CA SER A 323 5.84 15.53 3.30
C SER A 323 6.12 17.02 3.08
N THR A 324 5.06 17.82 3.10
CA THR A 324 5.18 19.30 3.06
C THR A 324 5.84 19.90 4.31
N SER A 325 6.06 19.10 5.36
CA SER A 325 6.76 19.50 6.58
C SER A 325 8.21 19.03 6.62
N ASP A 326 8.72 18.42 5.54
CA ASP A 326 10.06 17.85 5.44
C ASP A 326 10.92 18.62 4.42
N ASP A 327 12.22 18.71 4.69
CA ASP A 327 13.24 19.11 3.73
C ASP A 327 14.28 18.01 3.56
N SER A 328 14.10 17.20 2.54
CA SER A 328 14.98 16.04 2.31
C SER A 328 16.39 16.39 1.86
N THR A 329 16.67 17.64 1.50
CA THR A 329 18.03 18.09 1.16
C THR A 329 18.93 18.16 2.38
N ALA A 330 18.35 18.15 3.59
CA ALA A 330 19.10 18.11 4.84
C ALA A 330 19.76 16.75 5.12
N TYR A 331 19.30 15.66 4.48
CA TYR A 331 19.80 14.30 4.78
C TYR A 331 20.14 13.46 3.55
N ARG A 332 19.93 13.94 2.33
CA ARG A 332 20.32 13.25 1.08
C ARG A 332 20.78 14.22 0.00
N PRO A 333 21.78 13.83 -0.83
CA PRO A 333 22.32 14.68 -1.88
C PRO A 333 21.32 14.97 -2.99
N VAL A 334 21.35 16.18 -3.54
CA VAL A 334 20.50 16.59 -4.68
C VAL A 334 20.81 15.74 -5.92
N GLU A 335 22.07 15.39 -6.12
CA GLU A 335 22.54 14.56 -7.23
C GLU A 335 21.89 13.17 -7.22
N GLU A 336 21.72 12.58 -6.04
CA GLU A 336 21.02 11.31 -5.88
C GLU A 336 19.56 11.42 -6.34
N ILE A 337 18.85 12.46 -5.90
CA ILE A 337 17.46 12.72 -6.30
C ILE A 337 17.36 12.93 -7.82
N GLN A 338 18.27 13.71 -8.39
CA GLN A 338 18.29 14.00 -9.83
C GLN A 338 18.54 12.75 -10.67
N LYS A 339 19.42 11.85 -10.22
CA LYS A 339 19.68 10.58 -10.89
C LYS A 339 18.40 9.76 -10.99
N TRP A 340 17.73 9.52 -9.88
CA TRP A 340 16.48 8.73 -9.86
C TRP A 340 15.35 9.39 -10.65
N THR A 341 15.25 10.71 -10.62
CA THR A 341 14.25 11.44 -11.40
C THR A 341 14.44 11.28 -12.91
N LYS A 342 15.70 11.23 -13.39
CA LYS A 342 16.01 11.20 -14.83
C LYS A 342 16.12 9.78 -15.40
N GLU A 343 16.71 8.86 -14.63
CA GLU A 343 17.11 7.56 -15.16
C GLU A 343 16.09 6.45 -14.85
N GLU A 344 15.30 6.59 -13.78
CA GLU A 344 14.44 5.53 -13.28
C GLU A 344 12.99 5.99 -13.03
N SER A 345 12.52 6.97 -13.80
CA SER A 345 11.14 7.46 -13.69
C SER A 345 10.13 6.41 -14.15
N PRO A 346 9.21 5.96 -13.26
CA PRO A 346 8.17 4.99 -13.63
C PRO A 346 7.27 5.48 -14.76
N ILE A 347 6.92 6.78 -14.73
CA ILE A 347 6.07 7.42 -15.76
C ILE A 347 6.78 7.38 -17.11
N GLN A 348 8.08 7.73 -17.14
CA GLN A 348 8.84 7.72 -18.39
C GLN A 348 9.02 6.31 -18.96
N LYS A 349 9.29 5.30 -18.11
CA LYS A 349 9.41 3.90 -18.56
C LYS A 349 8.13 3.42 -19.25
N LEU A 350 6.99 3.61 -18.63
CA LEU A 350 5.70 3.18 -19.20
C LEU A 350 5.36 4.00 -20.45
N ARG A 351 5.65 5.30 -20.48
CA ARG A 351 5.46 6.14 -21.67
C ARG A 351 6.25 5.61 -22.86
N LEU A 352 7.56 5.35 -22.70
CA LEU A 352 8.42 4.84 -23.77
C LEU A 352 7.93 3.48 -24.31
N TYR A 353 7.45 2.60 -23.40
CA TYR A 353 6.81 1.35 -23.81
C TYR A 353 5.57 1.58 -24.68
N LEU A 354 4.68 2.50 -24.29
CA LEU A 354 3.47 2.85 -25.02
C LEU A 354 3.78 3.46 -26.40
N GLU A 355 4.77 4.34 -26.49
CA GLU A 355 5.25 4.94 -27.75
C GLU A 355 5.72 3.87 -28.71
N ARG A 356 6.51 2.87 -28.25
CA ARG A 356 6.96 1.74 -29.07
C ARG A 356 5.84 0.83 -29.55
N LYS A 357 4.81 0.62 -28.73
CA LYS A 357 3.61 -0.11 -29.12
C LYS A 357 2.73 0.69 -30.10
N GLY A 358 3.06 1.96 -30.38
CA GLY A 358 2.24 2.84 -31.21
C GLY A 358 0.91 3.23 -30.56
N PHE A 359 0.83 3.19 -29.22
CA PHE A 359 -0.36 3.54 -28.47
C PHE A 359 -0.35 4.96 -27.93
N TRP A 360 0.80 5.64 -27.97
CA TRP A 360 1.02 6.98 -27.43
C TRP A 360 1.96 7.77 -28.32
N ASP A 361 1.83 9.12 -28.29
CA ASP A 361 2.68 10.06 -29.00
C ASP A 361 2.80 11.39 -28.26
N ALA A 362 3.58 12.33 -28.80
CA ALA A 362 3.84 13.62 -28.19
C ALA A 362 2.60 14.52 -28.08
N ASP A 363 1.64 14.42 -29.01
CA ASP A 363 0.42 15.22 -28.99
C ASP A 363 -0.53 14.69 -27.93
N ALA A 364 -0.70 13.36 -27.84
CA ALA A 364 -1.46 12.69 -26.77
C ALA A 364 -0.90 13.02 -25.38
N GLU A 365 0.45 13.03 -25.25
CA GLU A 365 1.12 13.44 -24.01
C GLU A 365 0.76 14.86 -23.59
N LYS A 366 0.93 15.82 -24.49
CA LYS A 366 0.63 17.22 -24.23
C LYS A 366 -0.84 17.44 -23.85
N GLN A 367 -1.75 16.77 -24.54
CA GLN A 367 -3.17 16.83 -24.25
C GLN A 367 -3.49 16.23 -22.88
N CYS A 368 -2.97 15.05 -22.58
CA CYS A 368 -3.19 14.35 -21.29
C CYS A 368 -2.70 15.18 -20.10
N VAL A 369 -1.48 15.71 -20.17
CA VAL A 369 -0.92 16.57 -19.11
C VAL A 369 -1.78 17.81 -18.91
N LYS A 370 -2.22 18.45 -20.00
CA LYS A 370 -3.09 19.63 -19.94
C LYS A 370 -4.43 19.31 -19.29
N GLU A 371 -5.10 18.24 -19.74
CA GLU A 371 -6.40 17.82 -19.20
C GLU A 371 -6.32 17.46 -17.72
N ALA A 372 -5.27 16.72 -17.32
CA ALA A 372 -5.02 16.38 -15.93
C ALA A 372 -4.84 17.63 -15.08
N ARG A 373 -4.00 18.57 -15.51
CA ARG A 373 -3.78 19.84 -14.84
C ARG A 373 -5.06 20.67 -14.71
N ASP A 374 -5.78 20.87 -15.82
CA ASP A 374 -6.99 21.70 -15.87
C ASP A 374 -8.06 21.09 -14.95
N THR A 375 -8.17 19.77 -14.90
CA THR A 375 -9.10 19.07 -14.01
C THR A 375 -8.76 19.32 -12.55
N VAL A 376 -7.49 19.16 -12.15
CA VAL A 376 -7.08 19.38 -10.75
C VAL A 376 -7.29 20.84 -10.34
N VAL A 377 -6.90 21.79 -11.17
CA VAL A 377 -7.05 23.23 -10.86
C VAL A 377 -8.53 23.60 -10.69
N ARG A 378 -9.41 23.17 -11.62
CA ARG A 378 -10.84 23.41 -11.53
C ARG A 378 -11.42 22.80 -10.25
N THR A 379 -11.13 21.52 -9.99
CA THR A 379 -11.63 20.81 -8.82
C THR A 379 -11.17 21.47 -7.51
N MET A 380 -9.92 21.93 -7.46
CA MET A 380 -9.39 22.64 -6.30
C MET A 380 -10.14 23.97 -6.07
N GLN A 381 -10.39 24.76 -7.12
CA GLN A 381 -11.15 26.01 -7.03
C GLN A 381 -12.61 25.79 -6.58
N GLU A 382 -13.20 24.67 -6.96
CA GLU A 382 -14.55 24.30 -6.53
C GLU A 382 -14.55 23.84 -5.07
N ALA A 383 -13.58 23.00 -4.68
CA ALA A 383 -13.46 22.48 -3.30
C ALA A 383 -13.23 23.60 -2.27
N GLU A 384 -12.42 24.61 -2.63
CA GLU A 384 -12.11 25.74 -1.76
C GLU A 384 -13.32 26.63 -1.43
N LYS A 385 -14.33 26.66 -2.31
CA LYS A 385 -15.56 27.43 -2.11
C LYS A 385 -16.56 26.70 -1.20
N LYS A 386 -16.38 25.40 -0.99
CA LYS A 386 -17.30 24.58 -0.20
C LYS A 386 -17.05 24.79 1.28
N LYS A 387 -18.14 24.83 2.03
CA LYS A 387 -18.11 24.94 3.50
C LYS A 387 -17.60 23.65 4.13
N ARG A 388 -17.19 23.75 5.38
CA ARG A 388 -16.89 22.61 6.25
C ARG A 388 -18.19 21.90 6.65
N PRO A 389 -18.16 20.64 7.08
CA PRO A 389 -19.31 19.94 7.62
C PRO A 389 -19.94 20.72 8.77
N HIS A 390 -21.22 20.49 9.06
CA HIS A 390 -21.87 21.08 10.20
C HIS A 390 -21.18 20.67 11.51
N TRP A 391 -21.08 21.56 12.48
CA TRP A 391 -20.33 21.28 13.72
C TRP A 391 -20.89 20.09 14.52
N LYS A 392 -22.19 19.79 14.44
CA LYS A 392 -22.82 18.63 15.11
C LYS A 392 -22.24 17.30 14.63
N GLU A 393 -21.76 17.25 13.39
CA GLU A 393 -21.14 16.05 12.79
C GLU A 393 -19.94 15.52 13.62
N MET A 394 -19.27 16.36 14.39
CA MET A 394 -18.14 15.91 15.23
C MET A 394 -18.57 14.97 16.38
N LEU A 395 -19.84 14.97 16.77
CA LEU A 395 -20.39 14.13 17.83
C LEU A 395 -21.24 12.97 17.29
N GLU A 396 -21.58 13.01 16.01
CA GLU A 396 -22.29 11.93 15.32
C GLU A 396 -21.32 10.82 14.84
N ASP A 397 -21.86 9.66 14.47
CA ASP A 397 -21.08 8.49 13.99
C ASP A 397 -20.06 7.91 14.99
N VAL A 398 -20.06 8.34 16.25
CA VAL A 398 -19.19 7.79 17.30
C VAL A 398 -19.76 6.47 17.83
N TYR A 399 -21.08 6.45 18.04
CA TYR A 399 -21.85 5.29 18.48
C TYR A 399 -23.05 5.10 17.56
N TYR A 400 -23.57 3.88 17.50
CA TYR A 400 -24.79 3.59 16.76
C TYR A 400 -25.98 4.38 17.33
N ASP A 401 -26.17 4.32 18.65
CA ASP A 401 -27.10 5.18 19.38
C ASP A 401 -26.30 6.23 20.17
N MET A 402 -26.63 7.50 20.02
CA MET A 402 -25.94 8.57 20.73
C MET A 402 -26.13 8.45 22.25
N PRO A 403 -25.07 8.25 23.03
CA PRO A 403 -25.19 8.12 24.46
C PRO A 403 -25.57 9.47 25.13
N PRO A 404 -26.21 9.46 26.30
CA PRO A 404 -26.63 10.68 26.98
C PRO A 404 -25.49 11.67 27.26
N SER A 405 -24.26 11.18 27.42
CA SER A 405 -23.07 12.01 27.62
C SER A 405 -22.74 12.86 26.40
N LEU A 406 -22.81 12.30 25.20
CA LEU A 406 -22.59 13.05 23.95
C LEU A 406 -23.76 13.99 23.65
N GLN A 407 -25.01 13.56 23.91
CA GLN A 407 -26.17 14.43 23.77
C GLN A 407 -26.05 15.66 24.69
N LYS A 408 -25.58 15.46 25.95
CA LYS A 408 -25.31 16.57 26.86
C LYS A 408 -24.22 17.51 26.34
N GLN A 409 -23.14 16.98 25.77
CA GLN A 409 -22.07 17.79 25.20
C GLN A 409 -22.57 18.58 23.98
N MET A 410 -23.37 17.97 23.11
CA MET A 410 -24.00 18.65 21.96
C MET A 410 -24.85 19.85 22.43
N ASN A 411 -25.71 19.64 23.39
CA ASN A 411 -26.56 20.71 23.94
C ASN A 411 -25.75 21.81 24.64
N GLN A 412 -24.63 21.47 25.28
CA GLN A 412 -23.70 22.44 25.85
C GLN A 412 -22.99 23.27 24.80
N MET A 413 -22.50 22.61 23.73
CA MET A 413 -21.84 23.29 22.62
C MET A 413 -22.80 24.23 21.88
N GLU A 414 -24.04 23.82 21.66
CA GLU A 414 -25.06 24.66 21.02
C GLU A 414 -25.26 25.98 21.80
N LYS A 415 -25.51 25.90 23.12
CA LYS A 415 -25.63 27.08 23.96
C LYS A 415 -24.36 27.93 24.02
N HIS A 416 -23.19 27.28 23.95
CA HIS A 416 -21.91 27.97 23.95
C HIS A 416 -21.71 28.76 22.65
N LEU A 417 -22.04 28.15 21.50
CA LEU A 417 -21.92 28.80 20.20
C LEU A 417 -22.94 29.94 20.03
N GLU A 418 -24.18 29.81 20.60
CA GLU A 418 -25.15 30.91 20.64
C GLU A 418 -24.61 32.11 21.42
N LYS A 419 -23.99 31.87 22.58
CA LYS A 419 -23.47 32.93 23.46
C LYS A 419 -22.18 33.58 22.98
N HIS A 420 -21.34 32.83 22.25
CA HIS A 420 -19.98 33.22 21.92
C HIS A 420 -19.72 33.11 20.41
N SER A 421 -20.76 33.26 19.58
CA SER A 421 -20.68 33.11 18.11
C SER A 421 -19.60 33.98 17.44
N GLU A 422 -19.31 35.15 18.03
CA GLU A 422 -18.31 36.09 17.53
C GLU A 422 -16.85 35.58 17.61
N HIS A 423 -16.61 34.55 18.43
CA HIS A 423 -15.29 33.91 18.56
C HIS A 423 -15.10 32.69 17.63
N TYR A 424 -16.12 32.31 16.87
CA TYR A 424 -16.11 31.12 16.01
C TYR A 424 -16.44 31.46 14.55
N PRO A 425 -15.71 30.94 13.56
CA PRO A 425 -15.96 31.22 12.16
C PRO A 425 -17.15 30.38 11.61
N LEU A 426 -18.33 30.50 12.25
CA LEU A 426 -19.50 29.70 11.94
C LEU A 426 -19.98 29.83 10.48
N SER A 427 -19.69 30.96 9.81
CA SER A 427 -19.98 31.16 8.40
C SER A 427 -19.25 30.19 7.45
N GLN A 428 -18.14 29.58 7.92
CA GLN A 428 -17.37 28.60 7.15
C GLN A 428 -17.94 27.18 7.24
N TYR A 429 -18.94 26.95 8.11
CA TYR A 429 -19.56 25.66 8.30
C TYR A 429 -20.93 25.59 7.61
N GLN A 430 -21.39 24.39 7.30
CA GLN A 430 -22.75 24.15 6.84
C GLN A 430 -23.73 24.65 7.92
N HIS A 431 -24.86 25.16 7.45
CA HIS A 431 -26.02 25.43 8.30
C HIS A 431 -26.94 24.22 8.30
N GLU A 432 -27.78 24.07 9.30
CA GLU A 432 -28.85 23.05 9.33
C GLU A 432 -29.81 23.22 8.16
#